data_143990ebfc3f933ba42b1103a4f123d1
#
_entry.id   143990ebfc3f933ba42b1103a4f123d1
#
_cell.length_a   1.000
_cell.length_b   1.000
_cell.length_c   1.000
_cell.angle_alpha   90.00
_cell.angle_beta   90.00
_cell.angle_gamma   90.00
#
_symmetry.space_group_name_H-M   'P 1'
#
loop_
_entity.id
_entity.type
_entity.pdbx_description
1 polymer ?
#
loop_
_entity_poly.entity_id
_entity_poly.type
_entity_poly.pdbx_seq_one_letter_code
_entity_poly.pdbx_strand_id
1 'polypeptide(L)'
;ALVQEIEQDPDALWSPRIDRKRLPSINPALIDILELASPTGDSEGNRSEEPVIVAKGVLRVTTRFQGIDTESRNKLSEGRLSVARMLGMNEHARNAHLALFELSRTVCTPENPNCDECPLKRKCHRFGVRDTDQAELF
;
A
#
# COMPACT_ATOMS: atom_id res chain seq x y z
N ALA A 1 -17.79 20.07 -0.47
CA ALA A 1 -16.92 18.98 -0.88
C ALA A 1 -17.03 17.81 0.12
N LEU A 2 -16.05 16.94 0.17
CA LEU A 2 -16.11 15.70 0.97
C LEU A 2 -16.47 15.91 2.44
N VAL A 3 -15.96 16.93 3.10
CA VAL A 3 -16.27 17.22 4.51
C VAL A 3 -17.77 17.49 4.71
N GLN A 4 -18.38 18.27 3.83
CA GLN A 4 -19.80 18.55 3.89
C GLN A 4 -20.67 17.32 3.62
N GLU A 5 -20.23 16.46 2.69
CA GLU A 5 -20.91 15.18 2.42
C GLU A 5 -20.89 14.25 3.63
N ILE A 6 -19.74 14.18 4.33
CA ILE A 6 -19.59 13.39 5.58
C ILE A 6 -20.45 13.98 6.70
N GLU A 7 -20.50 15.31 6.84
CA GLU A 7 -21.36 15.97 7.83
C GLU A 7 -22.85 15.71 7.61
N GLN A 8 -23.27 15.61 6.34
CA GLN A 8 -24.66 15.31 5.98
C GLN A 8 -25.02 13.84 6.13
N ASP A 9 -24.08 12.94 5.94
CA ASP A 9 -24.28 11.50 6.03
C ASP A 9 -23.04 10.82 6.67
N PRO A 10 -22.89 10.97 8.01
CA PRO A 10 -21.74 10.39 8.73
C PRO A 10 -21.63 8.87 8.58
N ASP A 11 -22.75 8.19 8.44
CA ASP A 11 -22.79 6.72 8.35
C ASP A 11 -22.27 6.20 7.00
N ALA A 12 -22.10 7.08 6.01
CA ALA A 12 -21.57 6.70 4.71
C ALA A 12 -20.13 6.13 4.78
N LEU A 13 -19.33 6.57 5.77
CA LEU A 13 -17.97 6.05 5.99
C LEU A 13 -17.93 4.71 6.71
N TRP A 14 -18.99 4.36 7.43
CA TRP A 14 -19.04 3.15 8.27
C TRP A 14 -19.74 1.98 7.57
N SER A 15 -20.17 2.19 6.34
CA SER A 15 -20.73 1.12 5.52
C SER A 15 -19.66 0.10 5.16
N PRO A 16 -19.97 -1.20 5.11
CA PRO A 16 -19.01 -2.26 4.72
C PRO A 16 -18.38 -2.02 3.34
N ARG A 17 -19.11 -1.34 2.48
CA ARG A 17 -18.63 -0.81 1.20
C ARG A 17 -18.99 0.66 1.09
N ILE A 18 -18.01 1.49 0.79
CA ILE A 18 -18.24 2.92 0.62
C ILE A 18 -18.94 3.17 -0.73
N ASP A 19 -20.15 3.68 -0.65
CA ASP A 19 -20.93 4.02 -1.86
C ASP A 19 -20.55 5.42 -2.35
N ARG A 20 -19.95 5.49 -3.53
CA ARG A 20 -19.59 6.76 -4.17
C ARG A 20 -20.79 7.65 -4.50
N LYS A 21 -22.01 7.10 -4.53
CA LYS A 21 -23.23 7.90 -4.69
C LYS A 21 -23.55 8.71 -3.43
N ARG A 22 -23.17 8.18 -2.26
CA ARG A 22 -23.36 8.88 -0.98
C ARG A 22 -22.23 9.88 -0.71
N LEU A 23 -21.02 9.59 -1.21
CA LEU A 23 -19.83 10.43 -1.06
C LEU A 23 -19.18 10.68 -2.44
N PRO A 24 -19.82 11.50 -3.31
CA PRO A 24 -19.34 11.70 -4.68
C PRO A 24 -17.97 12.38 -4.77
N SER A 25 -17.58 13.16 -3.75
CA SER A 25 -16.29 13.85 -3.72
C SER A 25 -15.15 13.00 -3.14
N ILE A 26 -15.43 11.75 -2.72
CA ILE A 26 -14.38 10.89 -2.15
C ILE A 26 -13.40 10.44 -3.23
N ASN A 27 -12.11 10.53 -2.92
CA ASN A 27 -11.07 10.01 -3.80
C ASN A 27 -11.13 8.48 -3.84
N PRO A 28 -11.13 7.85 -5.03
CA PRO A 28 -11.14 6.38 -5.13
C PRO A 28 -10.02 5.68 -4.36
N ALA A 29 -8.82 6.26 -4.34
CA ALA A 29 -7.71 5.72 -3.56
C ALA A 29 -7.98 5.74 -2.05
N LEU A 30 -8.72 6.73 -1.57
CA LEU A 30 -9.13 6.80 -0.17
C LEU A 30 -10.18 5.72 0.16
N ILE A 31 -11.08 5.42 -0.76
CA ILE A 31 -12.03 4.30 -0.60
C ILE A 31 -11.27 3.00 -0.39
N ASP A 32 -10.32 2.70 -1.27
CA ASP A 32 -9.53 1.46 -1.19
C ASP A 32 -8.78 1.36 0.15
N ILE A 33 -8.21 2.46 0.64
CA ILE A 33 -7.52 2.51 1.93
C ILE A 33 -8.49 2.26 3.09
N LEU A 34 -9.65 2.91 3.07
CA LEU A 34 -10.66 2.77 4.12
C LEU A 34 -11.26 1.36 4.14
N GLU A 35 -11.54 0.79 2.97
CA GLU A 35 -12.04 -0.59 2.86
C GLU A 35 -10.99 -1.60 3.33
N LEU A 36 -9.71 -1.37 3.01
CA LEU A 36 -8.61 -2.20 3.49
C LEU A 36 -8.46 -2.11 5.02
N ALA A 37 -8.60 -0.93 5.58
CA ALA A 37 -8.45 -0.68 7.02
C ALA A 37 -9.67 -1.11 7.83
N SER A 38 -10.85 -1.21 7.20
CA SER A 38 -12.08 -1.58 7.88
C SER A 38 -12.04 -3.03 8.35
N PRO A 39 -12.34 -3.31 9.63
CA PRO A 39 -12.47 -4.69 10.11
C PRO A 39 -13.78 -5.27 9.59
N THR A 40 -13.77 -5.77 8.38
CA THR A 40 -14.91 -6.53 7.86
C THR A 40 -15.01 -7.85 8.62
N GLY A 41 -16.06 -7.97 9.44
CA GLY A 41 -16.26 -9.13 10.29
C GLY A 41 -16.61 -10.44 9.58
N ASP A 42 -16.61 -10.43 8.25
CA ASP A 42 -16.95 -11.61 7.48
C ASP A 42 -15.70 -12.24 6.91
N SER A 43 -15.12 -13.12 7.71
CA SER A 43 -13.97 -13.96 7.35
C SER A 43 -14.23 -14.92 6.18
N GLU A 44 -15.42 -14.93 5.63
CA GLU A 44 -15.80 -15.74 4.47
C GLU A 44 -15.91 -14.95 3.16
N GLY A 45 -15.61 -13.65 3.19
CA GLY A 45 -15.59 -12.84 1.98
C GLY A 45 -14.54 -13.33 0.99
N ASN A 46 -14.95 -13.47 -0.25
CA ASN A 46 -14.12 -13.84 -1.37
C ASN A 46 -12.90 -12.89 -1.46
N ARG A 47 -11.73 -13.36 -1.04
CA ARG A 47 -10.47 -12.59 -0.98
C ARG A 47 -10.00 -12.09 -2.34
N SER A 48 -10.58 -12.56 -3.42
CA SER A 48 -10.31 -12.07 -4.77
C SER A 48 -10.81 -10.62 -4.99
N GLU A 49 -11.61 -10.09 -4.07
CA GLU A 49 -12.16 -8.74 -4.13
C GLU A 49 -11.43 -7.72 -3.22
N GLU A 50 -10.42 -8.16 -2.45
CA GLU A 50 -9.64 -7.21 -1.67
C GLU A 50 -8.85 -6.26 -2.58
N PRO A 51 -8.90 -4.94 -2.32
CA PRO A 51 -8.21 -3.98 -3.15
C PRO A 51 -6.70 -4.10 -3.03
N VAL A 52 -6.01 -4.12 -4.16
CA VAL A 52 -4.56 -3.96 -4.21
C VAL A 52 -4.25 -2.50 -4.47
N ILE A 53 -3.75 -1.82 -3.45
CA ILE A 53 -3.48 -0.39 -3.52
C ILE A 53 -2.09 -0.14 -4.09
N VAL A 54 -2.04 0.58 -5.20
CA VAL A 54 -0.82 0.89 -5.94
C VAL A 54 -0.35 2.29 -5.58
N ALA A 55 -0.20 2.54 -4.28
CA ALA A 55 0.33 3.81 -3.80
C ALA A 55 1.84 3.91 -4.04
N LYS A 56 2.33 5.13 -4.20
CA LYS A 56 3.74 5.42 -4.48
C LYS A 56 4.69 4.80 -3.45
N GLY A 57 4.33 4.85 -2.17
CA GLY A 57 5.13 4.24 -1.09
C GLY A 57 5.15 2.72 -1.17
N VAL A 58 4.00 2.10 -1.42
CA VAL A 58 3.89 0.64 -1.56
C VAL A 58 4.70 0.15 -2.77
N LEU A 59 4.62 0.84 -3.90
CA LEU A 59 5.44 0.54 -5.09
C LEU A 59 6.93 0.65 -4.80
N ARG A 60 7.35 1.67 -4.06
CA ARG A 60 8.74 1.84 -3.67
C ARG A 60 9.26 0.67 -2.85
N VAL A 61 8.52 0.24 -1.83
CA VAL A 61 8.88 -0.92 -1.02
C VAL A 61 8.97 -2.18 -1.89
N THR A 62 7.98 -2.39 -2.73
CA THR A 62 7.89 -3.56 -3.63
C THR A 62 9.06 -3.59 -4.61
N THR A 63 9.37 -2.47 -5.26
CA THR A 63 10.51 -2.32 -6.16
C THR A 63 11.83 -2.65 -5.48
N ARG A 64 12.07 -2.05 -4.33
CA ARG A 64 13.32 -2.25 -3.57
C ARG A 64 13.46 -3.70 -3.09
N PHE A 65 12.37 -4.27 -2.62
CA PHE A 65 12.36 -5.64 -2.10
C PHE A 65 12.56 -6.69 -3.19
N GLN A 66 11.80 -6.60 -4.29
CA GLN A 66 11.85 -7.58 -5.38
C GLN A 66 13.03 -7.40 -6.32
N GLY A 67 13.67 -6.23 -6.33
CA GLY A 67 14.75 -5.93 -7.25
C GLY A 67 14.28 -5.69 -8.69
N ILE A 68 13.02 -5.34 -8.88
CA ILE A 68 12.40 -5.08 -10.19
C ILE A 68 11.90 -3.64 -10.21
N ASP A 69 12.30 -2.88 -11.23
CA ASP A 69 11.85 -1.50 -11.39
C ASP A 69 10.38 -1.44 -11.81
N THR A 70 9.49 -1.47 -10.83
CA THR A 70 8.04 -1.35 -11.03
C THR A 70 7.56 0.10 -11.07
N GLU A 71 8.37 1.04 -10.58
CA GLU A 71 8.00 2.46 -10.56
C GLU A 71 8.01 3.09 -11.95
N SER A 72 8.91 2.66 -12.83
CA SER A 72 8.99 3.14 -14.21
C SER A 72 7.99 2.45 -15.15
N ARG A 73 7.35 1.37 -14.70
CA ARG A 73 6.37 0.60 -15.46
C ARG A 73 4.95 1.09 -15.23
N ASN A 74 4.00 0.51 -15.95
CA ASN A 74 2.60 0.86 -15.80
C ASN A 74 2.09 0.44 -14.40
N LYS A 75 1.76 1.44 -13.57
CA LYS A 75 1.31 1.23 -12.18
C LYS A 75 0.01 0.43 -12.07
N LEU A 76 -0.90 0.60 -13.02
CA LEU A 76 -2.22 -0.04 -12.98
C LEU A 76 -2.19 -1.51 -13.40
N SER A 77 -1.18 -1.94 -14.12
CA SER A 77 -1.03 -3.33 -14.56
C SER A 77 0.16 -4.02 -13.89
N GLU A 78 1.37 -3.66 -14.27
CA GLU A 78 2.59 -4.32 -13.78
C GLU A 78 2.89 -4.01 -12.31
N GLY A 79 2.67 -2.77 -11.88
CA GLY A 79 2.83 -2.37 -10.49
C GLY A 79 1.87 -3.11 -9.57
N ARG A 80 0.60 -3.18 -9.95
CA ARG A 80 -0.43 -3.92 -9.21
C ARG A 80 -0.08 -5.41 -9.10
N LEU A 81 0.37 -6.02 -10.19
CA LEU A 81 0.76 -7.42 -10.21
C LEU A 81 1.96 -7.69 -9.29
N SER A 82 2.95 -6.80 -9.28
CA SER A 82 4.11 -6.91 -8.41
C SER A 82 3.73 -6.81 -6.92
N VAL A 83 2.85 -5.87 -6.57
CA VAL A 83 2.32 -5.76 -5.21
C VAL A 83 1.52 -7.00 -4.82
N ALA A 84 0.64 -7.47 -5.69
CA ALA A 84 -0.14 -8.68 -5.46
C ALA A 84 0.73 -9.91 -5.22
N ARG A 85 1.80 -10.07 -5.97
CA ARG A 85 2.77 -11.16 -5.78
C ARG A 85 3.48 -11.07 -4.43
N MET A 86 3.82 -9.88 -3.99
CA MET A 86 4.47 -9.66 -2.70
C MET A 86 3.54 -9.96 -1.53
N LEU A 87 2.27 -9.59 -1.65
CA LEU A 87 1.26 -9.82 -0.62
C LEU A 87 0.85 -11.29 -0.50
N GLY A 88 0.82 -12.00 -1.62
CA GLY A 88 0.23 -13.34 -1.70
C GLY A 88 -1.30 -13.32 -1.63
N MET A 89 -1.89 -14.51 -1.60
CA MET A 89 -3.34 -14.70 -1.63
C MET A 89 -3.88 -15.42 -0.37
N ASN A 90 -3.10 -15.46 0.70
CA ASN A 90 -3.48 -16.10 1.94
C ASN A 90 -4.23 -15.13 2.89
N GLU A 91 -4.64 -15.66 4.05
CA GLU A 91 -5.34 -14.90 5.09
C GLU A 91 -4.56 -13.72 5.66
N HIS A 92 -3.23 -13.69 5.47
CA HIS A 92 -2.36 -12.62 5.96
C HIS A 92 -2.17 -11.48 4.95
N ALA A 93 -2.69 -11.60 3.73
CA ALA A 93 -2.49 -10.62 2.65
C ALA A 93 -2.91 -9.20 3.05
N ARG A 94 -4.03 -9.07 3.76
CA ARG A 94 -4.52 -7.78 4.24
C ARG A 94 -3.54 -7.12 5.23
N ASN A 95 -3.11 -7.86 6.24
CA ASN A 95 -2.16 -7.37 7.23
C ASN A 95 -0.81 -7.06 6.59
N ALA A 96 -0.37 -7.88 5.65
CA ALA A 96 0.83 -7.62 4.86
C ALA A 96 0.71 -6.31 4.07
N HIS A 97 -0.44 -6.03 3.47
CA HIS A 97 -0.69 -4.80 2.73
C HIS A 97 -0.62 -3.57 3.65
N LEU A 98 -1.28 -3.61 4.80
CA LEU A 98 -1.20 -2.56 5.81
C LEU A 98 0.23 -2.37 6.32
N ALA A 99 0.96 -3.45 6.51
CA ALA A 99 2.36 -3.41 6.89
C ALA A 99 3.25 -2.74 5.84
N LEU A 100 2.99 -2.95 4.54
CA LEU A 100 3.71 -2.24 3.48
C LEU A 100 3.47 -0.74 3.51
N PHE A 101 2.27 -0.28 3.80
CA PHE A 101 1.98 1.14 4.01
C PHE A 101 2.81 1.69 5.17
N GLU A 102 2.77 1.03 6.30
CA GLU A 102 3.49 1.47 7.49
C GLU A 102 5.00 1.48 7.24
N LEU A 103 5.53 0.43 6.63
CA LEU A 103 6.94 0.33 6.28
C LEU A 103 7.37 1.46 5.33
N SER A 104 6.55 1.79 4.34
CA SER A 104 6.83 2.85 3.38
C SER A 104 6.90 4.24 4.02
N ARG A 105 6.20 4.41 5.12
CA ARG A 105 6.11 5.67 5.85
C ARG A 105 7.20 5.83 6.89
N THR A 106 7.59 4.75 7.57
CA THR A 106 8.45 4.80 8.76
C THR A 106 9.87 4.34 8.52
N VAL A 107 10.10 3.33 7.71
CA VAL A 107 11.40 2.67 7.53
C VAL A 107 11.91 2.81 6.10
N CYS A 108 11.14 2.34 5.12
CA CYS A 108 11.51 2.36 3.71
C CYS A 108 11.14 3.70 3.06
N THR A 109 11.65 4.78 3.61
CA THR A 109 11.39 6.16 3.17
C THR A 109 12.04 6.46 1.82
N PRO A 110 11.59 7.50 1.07
CA PRO A 110 12.17 7.85 -0.23
C PRO A 110 13.65 8.16 -0.12
N GLU A 111 14.02 8.96 0.87
CA GLU A 111 15.38 9.37 1.13
C GLU A 111 15.88 8.73 2.43
N ASN A 112 17.10 8.22 2.42
CA ASN A 112 17.76 7.63 3.59
C ASN A 112 16.91 6.56 4.30
N PRO A 113 16.49 5.48 3.61
CA PRO A 113 15.73 4.41 4.25
C PRO A 113 16.56 3.74 5.35
N ASN A 114 15.93 3.47 6.49
CA ASN A 114 16.58 2.78 7.61
C ASN A 114 16.57 1.26 7.41
N CYS A 115 17.39 0.78 6.51
CA CYS A 115 17.43 -0.64 6.12
C CYS A 115 17.85 -1.56 7.29
N ASP A 116 18.63 -1.07 8.23
CA ASP A 116 19.10 -1.87 9.37
C ASP A 116 17.99 -2.24 10.33
N GLU A 117 17.00 -1.34 10.48
CA GLU A 117 15.80 -1.57 11.28
C GLU A 117 14.68 -2.27 10.50
N CYS A 118 14.87 -2.52 9.21
CA CYS A 118 13.83 -3.08 8.36
C CYS A 118 13.63 -4.58 8.62
N PRO A 119 12.40 -5.04 8.90
CA PRO A 119 12.13 -6.47 9.09
C PRO A 119 12.36 -7.30 7.82
N LEU A 120 12.37 -6.68 6.65
CA LEU A 120 12.59 -7.34 5.36
C LEU A 120 14.05 -7.38 4.93
N LYS A 121 14.96 -6.82 5.69
CA LYS A 121 16.37 -6.61 5.29
C LYS A 121 17.10 -7.86 4.79
N ARG A 122 16.78 -9.03 5.34
CA ARG A 122 17.46 -10.29 4.98
C ARG A 122 17.17 -10.77 3.56
N LYS A 123 15.99 -10.44 3.03
CA LYS A 123 15.51 -10.88 1.70
C LYS A 123 15.37 -9.73 0.71
N CYS A 124 15.59 -8.49 1.17
CA CYS A 124 15.43 -7.31 0.32
C CYS A 124 16.61 -7.14 -0.62
N HIS A 125 16.33 -6.95 -1.90
CA HIS A 125 17.33 -6.66 -2.92
C HIS A 125 17.90 -5.24 -2.85
N ARG A 126 17.26 -4.33 -2.10
CA ARG A 126 17.66 -2.92 -1.98
C ARG A 126 17.81 -2.20 -3.31
N PHE A 127 16.99 -2.56 -4.29
CA PHE A 127 17.04 -1.98 -5.62
C PHE A 127 16.87 -0.45 -5.58
N GLY A 128 17.83 0.27 -6.16
CA GLY A 128 17.80 1.74 -6.18
C GLY A 128 18.09 2.44 -4.85
N VAL A 129 18.40 1.69 -3.80
CA VAL A 129 18.87 2.26 -2.54
C VAL A 129 20.38 2.55 -2.65
N ARG A 130 20.74 3.80 -2.41
CA ARG A 130 22.15 4.20 -2.37
C ARG A 130 22.72 3.84 -1.01
N ASP A 131 23.84 3.12 -1.00
CA ASP A 131 24.61 2.93 0.22
C ASP A 131 25.28 4.25 0.59
N THR A 132 24.90 4.81 1.72
CA THR A 132 25.48 6.05 2.24
C THR A 132 26.97 5.91 2.50
N ASP A 133 27.44 4.70 2.77
CA ASP A 133 28.85 4.41 3.01
C ASP A 133 29.72 4.53 1.75
N GLN A 134 29.13 4.51 0.54
CA GLN A 134 29.88 4.74 -0.70
C GLN A 134 29.94 6.22 -1.11
N ALA A 135 29.08 7.06 -0.54
CA ALA A 135 29.06 8.49 -0.86
C ALA A 135 30.21 9.28 -0.21
N GLU A 136 30.85 8.73 0.84
CA GLU A 136 32.00 9.37 1.51
C GLU A 136 33.35 9.05 0.86
N LEU A 137 33.39 8.18 -0.15
CA LEU A 137 34.65 7.77 -0.81
C LEU A 137 34.93 8.52 -2.12
N PHE A 138 34.08 9.45 -2.51
CA PHE A 138 34.26 10.26 -3.73
C PHE A 138 34.09 11.76 -3.42
#